data_bddbae342d927ed8f6d359755d4e9da4
#
_entry.id   bddbae342d927ed8f6d359755d4e9da4
#
_cell.length_a   1.000
_cell.length_b   1.000
_cell.length_c   1.000
_cell.angle_alpha   90.00
_cell.angle_beta   90.00
_cell.angle_gamma   90.00
#
_symmetry.space_group_name_H-M   'P 1'
#
loop_
_entity.id
_entity.type
_entity.pdbx_description
1 polymer ?
#
loop_
_entity_poly.entity_id
_entity_poly.type
_entity_poly.pdbx_seq_one_letter_code
_entity_poly.pdbx_strand_id
1 'polypeptide(L)'
;MLEKEEKEEVTITDVDCMHGWNNPRVNCYTDVEIPLTAKLDVSEFTMPVNGRVTSGYGYRPKFRRMHRGIDLSLKTGDTVRAAFSGIVRIVSYEGGGYGNYVVLRHDNGVETVYGHFSKHLVKREQIVSAGQPIGLGGSTGRSTGPHLHFEIRYLGLALNPSAIVDFNEGTPKQNIYTFNKKTYQNYSKPQQQNYSRKNTKPQRKNYSKKKKIAS
;
A
#
# COMPACT_ATOMS: atom_id res chain seq x y z
N MET A 1 32.88 10.77 32.10
CA MET A 1 32.67 9.49 31.39
C MET A 1 31.19 9.41 31.11
N LEU A 2 30.82 9.60 29.84
CA LEU A 2 29.44 9.44 29.38
C LEU A 2 29.33 8.01 28.88
N GLU A 3 28.63 7.16 29.63
CA GLU A 3 28.27 5.83 29.19
C GLU A 3 27.38 5.98 27.95
N LYS A 4 27.85 5.54 26.79
CA LYS A 4 27.03 5.29 25.63
C LYS A 4 26.18 4.07 25.95
N GLU A 5 24.90 4.28 26.25
CA GLU A 5 23.91 3.22 26.14
C GLU A 5 23.94 2.68 24.70
N GLU A 6 24.63 1.58 24.45
CA GLU A 6 24.43 0.73 23.28
C GLU A 6 22.98 0.22 23.36
N LYS A 7 22.10 0.86 22.62
CA LYS A 7 20.75 0.35 22.42
C LYS A 7 20.88 -0.93 21.62
N GLU A 8 20.62 -2.05 22.25
CA GLU A 8 20.49 -3.36 21.59
C GLU A 8 19.67 -3.21 20.32
N GLU A 9 20.29 -3.53 19.21
CA GLU A 9 19.64 -3.64 17.89
C GLU A 9 18.80 -4.92 17.97
N VAL A 10 17.51 -4.79 18.32
CA VAL A 10 16.60 -5.91 18.34
C VAL A 10 16.50 -6.47 16.92
N THR A 11 17.29 -7.48 16.67
CA THR A 11 17.17 -8.31 15.46
C THR A 11 15.87 -9.09 15.61
N ILE A 12 14.85 -8.74 14.82
CA ILE A 12 13.54 -9.40 14.88
C ILE A 12 13.66 -10.75 14.16
N THR A 13 14.33 -11.70 14.83
CA THR A 13 14.21 -13.13 14.53
C THR A 13 13.04 -13.77 15.27
N ASP A 14 12.38 -13.03 16.20
CA ASP A 14 11.41 -13.55 17.17
C ASP A 14 10.00 -12.97 17.06
N VAL A 15 9.63 -12.28 15.98
CA VAL A 15 8.20 -12.08 15.74
C VAL A 15 7.65 -13.45 15.35
N ASP A 16 6.89 -14.04 16.27
CA ASP A 16 6.17 -15.28 16.03
C ASP A 16 5.48 -15.17 14.65
N CYS A 17 6.00 -15.90 13.67
CA CYS A 17 5.47 -15.91 12.30
C CYS A 17 4.00 -16.35 12.28
N MET A 18 3.50 -16.94 13.35
CA MET A 18 2.11 -17.34 13.55
C MET A 18 1.28 -16.26 14.26
N HIS A 19 1.89 -15.13 14.72
CA HIS A 19 1.15 -14.08 15.41
C HIS A 19 -0.03 -13.58 14.56
N GLY A 20 -1.24 -13.62 15.12
CA GLY A 20 -2.46 -13.22 14.42
C GLY A 20 -2.80 -14.07 13.17
N TRP A 21 -2.20 -15.26 13.00
CA TRP A 21 -2.38 -16.09 11.81
C TRP A 21 -3.85 -16.35 11.46
N ASN A 22 -4.67 -16.65 12.48
CA ASN A 22 -6.10 -16.92 12.31
C ASN A 22 -6.96 -15.65 12.28
N ASN A 23 -6.36 -14.46 12.43
CA ASN A 23 -7.10 -13.21 12.36
C ASN A 23 -7.46 -12.91 10.88
N PRO A 24 -8.76 -12.79 10.53
CA PRO A 24 -9.18 -12.54 9.15
C PRO A 24 -8.89 -11.10 8.67
N ARG A 25 -8.48 -10.21 9.57
CA ARG A 25 -8.17 -8.82 9.22
C ARG A 25 -6.79 -8.72 8.57
N VAL A 26 -6.66 -7.81 7.60
CA VAL A 26 -5.36 -7.49 6.99
C VAL A 26 -4.37 -6.99 8.06
N ASN A 27 -4.79 -6.13 8.97
CA ASN A 27 -3.99 -5.77 10.14
C ASN A 27 -4.35 -6.69 11.32
N CYS A 28 -3.47 -7.62 11.63
CA CYS A 28 -3.60 -8.59 12.74
C CYS A 28 -2.61 -8.34 13.90
N TYR A 29 -1.80 -7.30 13.83
CA TYR A 29 -0.73 -6.97 14.78
C TYR A 29 -1.16 -5.87 15.76
N THR A 30 -2.35 -5.97 16.34
CA THR A 30 -2.92 -4.90 17.20
C THR A 30 -2.26 -4.81 18.57
N ASP A 31 -1.63 -5.87 19.01
CA ASP A 31 -0.98 -6.07 20.33
C ASP A 31 0.54 -6.26 20.23
N VAL A 32 1.11 -6.04 19.04
CA VAL A 32 2.56 -6.14 18.82
C VAL A 32 3.21 -4.77 19.01
N GLU A 33 4.27 -4.74 19.81
CA GLU A 33 5.09 -3.54 19.92
C GLU A 33 5.89 -3.33 18.62
N ILE A 34 5.71 -2.15 18.01
CA ILE A 34 6.41 -1.78 16.80
C ILE A 34 7.78 -1.21 17.19
N PRO A 35 8.90 -1.81 16.74
CA PRO A 35 10.23 -1.32 17.06
C PRO A 35 10.49 0.07 16.49
N LEU A 36 11.44 0.80 17.08
CA LEU A 36 11.85 2.13 16.59
C LEU A 36 12.47 2.05 15.21
N THR A 37 13.26 1.02 14.96
CA THR A 37 13.91 0.73 13.67
C THR A 37 13.89 -0.77 13.40
N ALA A 38 13.88 -1.14 12.11
CA ALA A 38 14.05 -2.52 11.67
C ALA A 38 14.72 -2.57 10.30
N LYS A 39 15.50 -3.60 10.05
CA LYS A 39 16.10 -3.90 8.74
C LYS A 39 15.24 -4.97 8.08
N LEU A 40 14.65 -4.64 6.94
CA LEU A 40 13.79 -5.53 6.17
C LEU A 40 14.54 -5.92 4.89
N ASP A 41 14.84 -7.19 4.73
CA ASP A 41 15.40 -7.72 3.48
C ASP A 41 14.30 -7.72 2.42
N VAL A 42 14.56 -7.03 1.32
CA VAL A 42 13.66 -6.89 0.16
C VAL A 42 14.36 -7.28 -1.14
N SER A 43 15.51 -7.94 -1.04
CA SER A 43 16.36 -8.33 -2.18
C SER A 43 15.68 -9.30 -3.15
N GLU A 44 14.78 -10.15 -2.64
CA GLU A 44 14.03 -11.15 -3.43
C GLU A 44 12.89 -10.55 -4.25
N PHE A 45 12.66 -9.24 -4.17
CA PHE A 45 11.51 -8.61 -4.80
C PHE A 45 11.35 -8.98 -6.28
N THR A 46 10.14 -9.38 -6.63
CA THR A 46 9.71 -9.61 -8.01
C THR A 46 8.49 -8.76 -8.32
N MET A 47 8.47 -8.11 -9.49
CA MET A 47 7.31 -7.31 -9.91
C MET A 47 6.03 -8.16 -9.91
N PRO A 48 4.99 -7.74 -9.15
CA PRO A 48 3.75 -8.50 -9.08
C PRO A 48 2.96 -8.49 -10.40
N VAL A 49 3.17 -7.47 -11.23
CA VAL A 49 2.58 -7.34 -12.58
C VAL A 49 3.47 -6.41 -13.41
N ASN A 50 3.56 -6.68 -14.71
CA ASN A 50 4.25 -5.78 -15.63
C ASN A 50 3.34 -4.58 -15.97
N GLY A 51 3.28 -3.60 -15.06
CA GLY A 51 2.41 -2.44 -15.18
C GLY A 51 3.00 -1.19 -14.53
N ARG A 52 2.64 -0.03 -15.06
CA ARG A 52 3.08 1.25 -14.50
C ARG A 52 2.26 1.63 -13.26
N VAL A 53 2.84 2.41 -12.36
CA VAL A 53 2.11 3.01 -11.23
C VAL A 53 1.10 4.05 -11.77
N THR A 54 -0.18 3.81 -11.52
CA THR A 54 -1.29 4.71 -11.91
C THR A 54 -1.75 5.59 -10.76
N SER A 55 -1.53 5.14 -9.51
CA SER A 55 -1.83 5.92 -8.31
C SER A 55 -0.88 5.55 -7.18
N GLY A 56 -0.28 6.58 -6.57
CA GLY A 56 0.70 6.42 -5.49
C GLY A 56 0.08 6.23 -4.12
N TYR A 57 0.95 5.86 -3.16
CA TYR A 57 0.66 5.82 -1.73
C TYR A 57 0.44 7.23 -1.18
N GLY A 58 -0.49 7.38 -0.23
CA GLY A 58 -0.68 8.64 0.49
C GLY A 58 -2.14 9.05 0.66
N TYR A 59 -2.34 10.22 1.29
CA TYR A 59 -3.68 10.77 1.50
C TYR A 59 -4.27 11.29 0.18
N ARG A 60 -5.49 10.85 -0.12
CA ARG A 60 -6.26 11.25 -1.32
C ARG A 60 -7.34 12.27 -0.92
N PRO A 61 -7.12 13.60 -1.07
CA PRO A 61 -8.07 14.63 -0.62
C PRO A 61 -9.46 14.49 -1.23
N LYS A 62 -9.54 14.17 -2.54
CA LYS A 62 -10.80 13.95 -3.26
C LYS A 62 -11.67 12.88 -2.60
N PHE A 63 -11.06 11.83 -2.05
CA PHE A 63 -11.75 10.70 -1.43
C PHE A 63 -11.73 10.76 0.10
N ARG A 64 -11.07 11.77 0.68
CA ARG A 64 -10.90 11.97 2.13
C ARG A 64 -10.39 10.70 2.85
N ARG A 65 -9.48 9.96 2.23
CA ARG A 65 -8.95 8.71 2.75
C ARG A 65 -7.48 8.51 2.40
N MET A 66 -6.82 7.68 3.21
CA MET A 66 -5.47 7.20 2.96
C MET A 66 -5.50 6.09 1.89
N HIS A 67 -4.61 6.16 0.89
CA HIS A 67 -4.28 5.07 0.00
C HIS A 67 -3.08 4.33 0.60
N ARG A 68 -3.28 3.12 1.07
CA ARG A 68 -2.29 2.35 1.83
C ARG A 68 -1.31 1.57 0.97
N GLY A 69 -1.40 1.68 -0.34
CA GLY A 69 -0.55 1.01 -1.31
C GLY A 69 -0.36 1.86 -2.55
N ILE A 70 -0.06 1.19 -3.63
CA ILE A 70 -0.03 1.76 -4.99
C ILE A 70 -1.01 1.00 -5.87
N ASP A 71 -1.45 1.64 -6.95
CA ASP A 71 -2.24 0.98 -7.98
C ASP A 71 -1.35 0.79 -9.23
N LEU A 72 -1.23 -0.45 -9.70
CA LEU A 72 -0.50 -0.83 -10.91
C LEU A 72 -1.46 -1.15 -12.04
N SER A 73 -1.20 -0.61 -13.22
CA SER A 73 -2.03 -0.89 -14.40
C SER A 73 -1.93 -2.36 -14.82
N LEU A 74 -3.09 -2.95 -15.15
CA LEU A 74 -3.19 -4.28 -15.75
C LEU A 74 -4.49 -4.39 -16.55
N LYS A 75 -4.64 -5.47 -17.32
CA LYS A 75 -5.91 -5.88 -17.94
C LYS A 75 -6.56 -6.98 -17.11
N THR A 76 -7.88 -7.08 -17.16
CA THR A 76 -8.58 -8.21 -16.56
C THR A 76 -8.07 -9.52 -17.16
N GLY A 77 -7.67 -10.45 -16.28
CA GLY A 77 -7.09 -11.73 -16.68
C GLY A 77 -5.56 -11.76 -16.70
N ASP A 78 -4.88 -10.60 -16.62
CA ASP A 78 -3.41 -10.58 -16.49
C ASP A 78 -2.98 -11.32 -15.22
N THR A 79 -1.88 -12.08 -15.32
CA THR A 79 -1.35 -12.84 -14.19
C THR A 79 -0.72 -11.90 -13.14
N VAL A 80 -1.18 -12.02 -11.90
CA VAL A 80 -0.55 -11.38 -10.74
C VAL A 80 0.30 -12.39 -10.01
N ARG A 81 1.52 -11.99 -9.63
CA ARG A 81 2.56 -12.83 -9.03
C ARG A 81 2.89 -12.39 -7.61
N ALA A 82 3.39 -13.31 -6.80
CA ALA A 82 3.92 -13.02 -5.48
C ALA A 82 5.17 -12.13 -5.60
N ALA A 83 5.20 -11.03 -4.85
CA ALA A 83 6.35 -10.11 -4.85
C ALA A 83 7.56 -10.68 -4.09
N PHE A 84 7.33 -11.55 -3.13
CA PHE A 84 8.34 -12.24 -2.32
C PHE A 84 7.85 -13.67 -2.04
N SER A 85 8.76 -14.56 -1.70
CA SER A 85 8.44 -15.89 -1.17
C SER A 85 7.73 -15.76 0.17
N GLY A 86 6.84 -16.70 0.49
CA GLY A 86 6.09 -16.68 1.76
C GLY A 86 4.93 -17.64 1.81
N ILE A 87 4.02 -17.40 2.75
CA ILE A 87 2.85 -18.23 2.99
C ILE A 87 1.57 -17.40 2.79
N VAL A 88 0.59 -17.97 2.11
CA VAL A 88 -0.73 -17.35 1.91
C VAL A 88 -1.49 -17.31 3.24
N ARG A 89 -1.63 -16.11 3.84
CA ARG A 89 -2.36 -15.94 5.10
C ARG A 89 -3.85 -15.72 4.86
N ILE A 90 -4.22 -14.91 3.87
CA ILE A 90 -5.62 -14.60 3.55
C ILE A 90 -5.87 -14.82 2.07
N VAL A 91 -7.00 -15.48 1.76
CA VAL A 91 -7.69 -15.48 0.47
C VAL A 91 -9.14 -15.15 0.77
N SER A 92 -9.61 -13.98 0.36
CA SER A 92 -10.95 -13.51 0.76
C SER A 92 -11.53 -12.49 -0.22
N TYR A 93 -12.75 -12.03 0.09
CA TYR A 93 -13.47 -10.99 -0.65
C TYR A 93 -13.98 -9.89 0.27
N GLU A 94 -13.71 -8.63 -0.09
CA GLU A 94 -14.21 -7.44 0.61
C GLU A 94 -14.85 -6.47 -0.39
N GLY A 95 -16.19 -6.49 -0.49
CA GLY A 95 -16.93 -5.73 -1.51
C GLY A 95 -16.76 -4.21 -1.42
N GLY A 96 -16.62 -3.65 -0.22
CA GLY A 96 -16.40 -2.20 0.03
C GLY A 96 -14.93 -1.76 0.02
N GLY A 97 -13.98 -2.67 -0.23
CA GLY A 97 -12.55 -2.47 -0.13
C GLY A 97 -11.77 -3.18 -1.23
N TYR A 98 -10.98 -4.16 -0.85
CA TYR A 98 -10.02 -4.87 -1.71
C TYR A 98 -10.64 -5.71 -2.83
N GLY A 99 -11.96 -5.99 -2.82
CA GLY A 99 -12.57 -6.98 -3.71
C GLY A 99 -12.07 -8.38 -3.39
N ASN A 100 -11.82 -9.20 -4.40
CA ASN A 100 -11.06 -10.43 -4.22
C ASN A 100 -9.61 -10.07 -3.95
N TYR A 101 -9.04 -10.58 -2.85
CA TYR A 101 -7.69 -10.23 -2.44
C TYR A 101 -6.95 -11.40 -1.81
N VAL A 102 -5.62 -11.29 -1.84
CA VAL A 102 -4.68 -12.22 -1.21
C VAL A 102 -3.77 -11.41 -0.29
N VAL A 103 -3.44 -11.97 0.88
CA VAL A 103 -2.35 -11.48 1.74
C VAL A 103 -1.33 -12.59 1.87
N LEU A 104 -0.09 -12.28 1.53
CA LEU A 104 1.06 -13.13 1.78
C LEU A 104 1.78 -12.64 3.02
N ARG A 105 2.21 -13.57 3.85
CA ARG A 105 3.13 -13.33 4.95
C ARG A 105 4.51 -13.82 4.54
N HIS A 106 5.48 -12.95 4.74
CA HIS A 106 6.89 -13.20 4.49
C HIS A 106 7.63 -13.29 5.82
N ASP A 107 8.89 -13.63 5.80
CA ASP A 107 9.73 -13.58 6.98
C ASP A 107 9.83 -12.14 7.53
N ASN A 108 10.34 -11.99 8.74
CA ASN A 108 10.60 -10.70 9.40
C ASN A 108 9.40 -9.75 9.59
N GLY A 109 8.18 -10.26 9.66
CA GLY A 109 6.96 -9.48 9.91
C GLY A 109 6.46 -8.64 8.73
N VAL A 110 7.01 -8.87 7.53
CA VAL A 110 6.54 -8.25 6.29
C VAL A 110 5.33 -9.01 5.76
N GLU A 111 4.33 -8.26 5.26
CA GLU A 111 3.20 -8.80 4.52
C GLU A 111 2.98 -8.00 3.23
N THR A 112 2.50 -8.68 2.20
CA THR A 112 2.04 -8.03 0.97
C THR A 112 0.57 -8.30 0.73
N VAL A 113 -0.14 -7.28 0.23
CA VAL A 113 -1.58 -7.33 -0.07
C VAL A 113 -1.78 -7.11 -1.56
N TYR A 114 -2.61 -7.95 -2.17
CA TYR A 114 -2.92 -7.91 -3.60
C TYR A 114 -4.44 -7.86 -3.75
N GLY A 115 -4.97 -6.74 -4.22
CA GLY A 115 -6.41 -6.50 -4.32
C GLY A 115 -6.95 -6.45 -5.76
N HIS A 116 -8.28 -6.47 -5.84
CA HIS A 116 -9.09 -6.32 -7.05
C HIS A 116 -9.00 -7.46 -8.06
N PHE A 117 -8.64 -8.66 -7.60
CA PHE A 117 -8.56 -9.85 -8.46
C PHE A 117 -9.90 -10.20 -9.11
N SER A 118 -9.85 -10.75 -10.33
CA SER A 118 -10.98 -11.46 -10.93
C SER A 118 -11.07 -12.91 -10.42
N LYS A 119 -9.90 -13.52 -10.12
CA LYS A 119 -9.82 -14.92 -9.66
C LYS A 119 -8.58 -15.12 -8.78
N HIS A 120 -8.73 -15.87 -7.69
CA HIS A 120 -7.61 -16.39 -6.90
C HIS A 120 -7.03 -17.64 -7.58
N LEU A 121 -5.70 -17.82 -7.57
CA LEU A 121 -5.00 -19.01 -8.06
C LEU A 121 -4.34 -19.80 -6.93
N VAL A 122 -4.45 -19.31 -5.70
CA VAL A 122 -3.86 -19.91 -4.49
C VAL A 122 -4.93 -20.09 -3.42
N LYS A 123 -4.63 -20.92 -2.43
CA LYS A 123 -5.45 -21.14 -1.23
C LYS A 123 -4.68 -20.75 0.03
N ARG A 124 -5.41 -20.50 1.12
CA ARG A 124 -4.81 -20.22 2.43
C ARG A 124 -3.83 -21.32 2.82
N GLU A 125 -2.75 -20.95 3.51
CA GLU A 125 -1.67 -21.82 4.00
C GLU A 125 -0.79 -22.42 2.90
N GLN A 126 -0.99 -22.03 1.64
CA GLN A 126 -0.11 -22.42 0.56
C GLN A 126 1.22 -21.66 0.64
N ILE A 127 2.33 -22.38 0.56
CA ILE A 127 3.66 -21.79 0.37
C ILE A 127 3.79 -21.35 -1.08
N VAL A 128 4.32 -20.17 -1.32
CA VAL A 128 4.56 -19.60 -2.65
C VAL A 128 5.98 -19.03 -2.72
N SER A 129 6.59 -19.16 -3.88
CA SER A 129 7.87 -18.51 -4.19
C SER A 129 7.65 -17.14 -4.83
N ALA A 130 8.64 -16.24 -4.71
CA ALA A 130 8.66 -14.99 -5.46
C ALA A 130 8.45 -15.24 -6.97
N GLY A 131 7.63 -14.43 -7.62
CA GLY A 131 7.27 -14.62 -9.02
C GLY A 131 6.20 -15.69 -9.30
N GLN A 132 5.80 -16.50 -8.31
CA GLN A 132 4.72 -17.50 -8.51
C GLN A 132 3.38 -16.82 -8.77
N PRO A 133 2.57 -17.31 -9.76
CA PRO A 133 1.21 -16.85 -9.98
C PRO A 133 0.31 -17.06 -8.75
N ILE A 134 -0.37 -15.98 -8.28
CA ILE A 134 -1.26 -16.02 -7.11
C ILE A 134 -2.69 -15.61 -7.42
N GLY A 135 -2.93 -14.95 -8.57
CA GLY A 135 -4.26 -14.53 -8.97
C GLY A 135 -4.28 -13.95 -10.37
N LEU A 136 -5.47 -13.64 -10.84
CA LEU A 136 -5.72 -12.94 -12.10
C LEU A 136 -6.24 -11.54 -11.81
N GLY A 137 -5.70 -10.55 -12.49
CA GLY A 137 -6.11 -9.15 -12.40
C GLY A 137 -7.59 -8.95 -12.72
N GLY A 138 -8.19 -7.95 -12.13
CA GLY A 138 -9.60 -7.63 -12.29
C GLY A 138 -9.94 -6.22 -11.84
N SER A 139 -11.21 -6.03 -11.48
CA SER A 139 -11.77 -4.75 -11.00
C SER A 139 -12.85 -5.00 -9.95
N THR A 140 -12.67 -6.01 -9.08
CA THR A 140 -13.64 -6.33 -8.02
C THR A 140 -13.50 -5.40 -6.82
N GLY A 141 -14.54 -5.33 -5.99
CA GLY A 141 -14.56 -4.46 -4.81
C GLY A 141 -14.62 -2.97 -5.17
N ARG A 142 -13.89 -2.15 -4.43
CA ARG A 142 -13.90 -0.68 -4.62
C ARG A 142 -12.90 -0.25 -5.69
N SER A 143 -13.20 -0.55 -6.92
CA SER A 143 -12.38 -0.25 -8.10
C SER A 143 -13.19 0.51 -9.15
N THR A 144 -12.53 1.38 -9.91
CA THR A 144 -13.12 2.13 -11.04
C THR A 144 -12.72 1.57 -12.40
N GLY A 145 -11.88 0.55 -12.42
CA GLY A 145 -11.39 -0.10 -13.64
C GLY A 145 -10.27 -1.08 -13.32
N PRO A 146 -9.85 -1.92 -14.26
CA PRO A 146 -8.86 -2.96 -14.01
C PRO A 146 -7.52 -2.39 -13.54
N HIS A 147 -7.06 -2.80 -12.36
CA HIS A 147 -5.75 -2.49 -11.80
C HIS A 147 -5.42 -3.46 -10.66
N LEU A 148 -4.16 -3.59 -10.32
CA LEU A 148 -3.72 -4.23 -9.09
C LEU A 148 -3.53 -3.17 -8.02
N HIS A 149 -4.25 -3.30 -6.90
CA HIS A 149 -3.90 -2.61 -5.66
C HIS A 149 -2.84 -3.43 -4.93
N PHE A 150 -1.66 -2.85 -4.69
CA PHE A 150 -0.51 -3.53 -4.09
C PHE A 150 -0.03 -2.78 -2.84
N GLU A 151 0.10 -3.51 -1.71
CA GLU A 151 0.64 -2.96 -0.47
C GLU A 151 1.83 -3.78 0.00
N ILE A 152 2.81 -3.10 0.63
CA ILE A 152 3.85 -3.68 1.47
C ILE A 152 3.57 -3.22 2.89
N ARG A 153 3.53 -4.14 3.84
CA ARG A 153 3.25 -3.88 5.24
C ARG A 153 4.35 -4.44 6.13
N TYR A 154 4.63 -3.74 7.21
CA TYR A 154 5.49 -4.23 8.27
C TYR A 154 4.72 -4.22 9.58
N LEU A 155 4.55 -5.38 10.23
CA LEU A 155 3.74 -5.56 11.45
C LEU A 155 2.39 -4.83 11.34
N GLY A 156 1.69 -4.99 10.22
CA GLY A 156 0.39 -4.36 9.93
C GLY A 156 0.45 -2.89 9.48
N LEU A 157 1.58 -2.20 9.62
CA LEU A 157 1.76 -0.83 9.17
C LEU A 157 1.99 -0.79 7.65
N ALA A 158 1.13 -0.11 6.91
CA ALA A 158 1.28 0.04 5.46
C ALA A 158 2.45 0.97 5.13
N LEU A 159 3.47 0.46 4.48
CA LEU A 159 4.63 1.22 4.01
C LEU A 159 4.35 1.80 2.62
N ASN A 160 5.08 2.85 2.24
CA ASN A 160 5.04 3.36 0.87
C ASN A 160 5.84 2.43 -0.06
N PRO A 161 5.20 1.65 -0.96
CA PRO A 161 5.94 0.72 -1.81
C PRO A 161 6.98 1.42 -2.71
N SER A 162 6.69 2.64 -3.16
CA SER A 162 7.64 3.42 -3.98
C SER A 162 8.84 3.97 -3.21
N ALA A 163 8.85 3.89 -1.88
CA ALA A 163 10.05 4.17 -1.08
C ALA A 163 11.01 2.96 -1.04
N ILE A 164 10.48 1.77 -1.29
CA ILE A 164 11.20 0.48 -1.22
C ILE A 164 11.65 0.04 -2.61
N VAL A 165 10.76 0.14 -3.60
CA VAL A 165 10.91 -0.39 -4.95
C VAL A 165 10.94 0.73 -5.98
N ASP A 166 11.79 0.62 -6.98
CA ASP A 166 11.70 1.35 -8.24
C ASP A 166 10.81 0.56 -9.20
N PHE A 167 9.57 1.03 -9.36
CA PHE A 167 8.58 0.36 -10.23
C PHE A 167 8.81 0.59 -11.73
N ASN A 168 9.72 1.49 -12.12
CA ASN A 168 10.11 1.64 -13.53
C ASN A 168 11.14 0.58 -13.90
N GLU A 169 12.11 0.34 -13.01
CA GLU A 169 13.15 -0.67 -13.19
C GLU A 169 12.70 -2.08 -12.75
N GLY A 170 11.65 -2.16 -11.93
CA GLY A 170 11.14 -3.42 -11.39
C GLY A 170 12.03 -4.06 -10.32
N THR A 171 12.88 -3.27 -9.65
CA THR A 171 13.86 -3.73 -8.68
C THR A 171 13.75 -2.99 -7.35
N PRO A 172 14.16 -3.58 -6.22
CA PRO A 172 14.27 -2.83 -4.97
C PRO A 172 15.33 -1.74 -5.10
N LYS A 173 15.11 -0.60 -4.47
CA LYS A 173 16.08 0.52 -4.45
C LYS A 173 17.34 0.17 -3.67
N GLN A 174 17.20 -0.69 -2.67
CA GLN A 174 18.27 -1.25 -1.85
C GLN A 174 17.83 -2.64 -1.41
N ASN A 175 18.78 -3.56 -1.20
CA ASN A 175 18.47 -4.91 -0.75
C ASN A 175 17.87 -4.92 0.66
N ILE A 176 18.29 -3.98 1.52
CA ILE A 176 17.79 -3.83 2.88
C ILE A 176 17.06 -2.49 3.01
N TYR A 177 15.76 -2.53 3.27
CA TYR A 177 14.99 -1.35 3.62
C TYR A 177 15.02 -1.12 5.13
N THR A 178 15.46 0.08 5.55
CA THR A 178 15.46 0.45 6.96
C THR A 178 14.11 1.11 7.33
N PHE A 179 13.27 0.38 8.04
CA PHE A 179 12.07 0.93 8.66
C PHE A 179 12.46 1.85 9.82
N ASN A 180 11.75 2.98 9.96
CA ASN A 180 11.89 3.88 11.11
C ASN A 180 10.51 4.38 11.54
N LYS A 181 10.09 4.03 12.76
CA LYS A 181 8.78 4.37 13.33
C LYS A 181 8.52 5.88 13.38
N LYS A 182 9.55 6.69 13.62
CA LYS A 182 9.41 8.16 13.70
C LYS A 182 9.03 8.75 12.35
N THR A 183 9.73 8.35 11.27
CA THR A 183 9.43 8.81 9.91
C THR A 183 8.12 8.24 9.41
N TYR A 184 7.81 6.98 9.71
CA TYR A 184 6.52 6.36 9.37
C TYR A 184 5.34 7.16 9.94
N GLN A 185 5.37 7.56 11.22
CA GLN A 185 4.31 8.35 11.85
C GLN A 185 4.11 9.71 11.17
N ASN A 186 5.18 10.31 10.66
CA ASN A 186 5.11 11.58 9.93
C ASN A 186 4.41 11.43 8.57
N TYR A 187 4.57 10.29 7.87
CA TYR A 187 3.89 10.02 6.60
C TYR A 187 2.42 9.63 6.78
N SER A 188 2.05 9.02 7.91
CA SER A 188 0.67 8.57 8.16
C SER A 188 -0.25 9.69 8.67
N LYS A 189 0.29 10.81 9.15
CA LYS A 189 -0.51 12.00 9.49
C LYS A 189 -0.86 12.73 8.20
N PRO A 190 -2.15 13.13 7.99
CA PRO A 190 -2.47 14.07 6.92
C PRO A 190 -1.58 15.29 7.15
N GLN A 191 -0.71 15.61 6.20
CA GLN A 191 -0.08 16.93 6.21
C GLN A 191 -1.24 17.91 6.17
N GLN A 192 -1.44 18.66 7.25
CA GLN A 192 -2.26 19.86 7.22
C GLN A 192 -1.56 20.81 6.27
N GLN A 193 -1.76 20.63 4.98
CA GLN A 193 -1.49 21.69 4.03
C GLN A 193 -2.45 22.79 4.43
N ASN A 194 -1.88 23.85 5.01
CA ASN A 194 -2.55 25.11 5.18
C ASN A 194 -2.97 25.60 3.79
N TYR A 195 -4.14 25.14 3.35
CA TYR A 195 -4.86 25.78 2.28
C TYR A 195 -5.34 27.12 2.85
N SER A 196 -4.46 28.12 2.83
CA SER A 196 -4.88 29.50 2.93
C SER A 196 -5.85 29.73 1.78
N ARG A 197 -7.14 29.67 2.11
CA ARG A 197 -8.21 30.10 1.22
C ARG A 197 -7.90 31.57 0.86
N LYS A 198 -7.24 31.80 -0.25
CA LYS A 198 -7.33 33.08 -0.93
C LYS A 198 -8.79 33.21 -1.35
N ASN A 199 -9.58 33.91 -0.51
CA ASN A 199 -10.91 34.40 -0.82
C ASN A 199 -10.79 35.40 -1.97
N THR A 200 -10.70 34.95 -3.19
CA THR A 200 -11.01 35.78 -4.35
C THR A 200 -12.52 35.61 -4.62
N LYS A 201 -13.32 36.51 -4.01
CA LYS A 201 -14.70 36.69 -4.45
C LYS A 201 -14.68 37.04 -5.94
N PRO A 202 -15.44 36.37 -6.81
CA PRO A 202 -15.57 36.78 -8.21
C PRO A 202 -16.28 38.15 -8.22
N GLN A 203 -15.62 39.17 -8.82
CA GLN A 203 -16.25 40.45 -9.10
C GLN A 203 -17.41 40.20 -10.07
N ARG A 204 -18.63 40.52 -9.62
CA ARG A 204 -19.82 40.58 -10.48
C ARG A 204 -19.60 41.69 -11.51
N LYS A 205 -19.42 41.35 -12.77
CA LYS A 205 -19.52 42.32 -13.88
C LYS A 205 -20.97 42.73 -14.02
N ASN A 206 -21.25 44.00 -13.70
CA ASN A 206 -22.54 44.63 -13.98
C ASN A 206 -22.70 44.82 -15.50
N TYR A 207 -23.58 44.04 -16.10
CA TYR A 207 -24.06 44.33 -17.45
C TYR A 207 -25.20 45.34 -17.36
N SER A 208 -24.94 46.60 -17.67
CA SER A 208 -25.96 47.62 -17.89
C SER A 208 -26.70 47.34 -19.20
N LYS A 209 -28.02 47.08 -19.07
CA LYS A 209 -28.94 46.99 -20.24
C LYS A 209 -29.10 48.39 -20.87
N LYS A 210 -28.53 48.64 -22.03
CA LYS A 210 -28.92 49.77 -22.85
C LYS A 210 -30.28 49.48 -23.46
N LYS A 211 -31.31 50.27 -23.06
CA LYS A 211 -32.61 50.34 -23.76
C LYS A 211 -32.39 50.98 -25.13
N LYS A 212 -32.75 50.30 -26.20
CA LYS A 212 -33.00 50.91 -27.51
C LYS A 212 -34.42 51.50 -27.48
N ILE A 213 -34.53 52.82 -27.66
CA ILE A 213 -35.76 53.51 -27.97
C ILE A 213 -35.86 53.52 -29.49
N ALA A 214 -36.95 52.96 -30.01
CA ALA A 214 -37.32 53.08 -31.43
C ALA A 214 -38.24 54.29 -31.57
N SER A 215 -37.93 55.11 -32.50
CA SER A 215 -38.80 56.06 -33.19
C SER A 215 -39.03 55.61 -34.62
#